data_dfe6afa7dda75eb184ef69f265ade245
#
_entry.id   dfe6afa7dda75eb184ef69f265ade245
#
_cell.length_a   1.000
_cell.length_b   1.000
_cell.length_c   1.000
_cell.angle_alpha   90.00
_cell.angle_beta   90.00
_cell.angle_gamma   90.00
#
_symmetry.space_group_name_H-M   'P 1'
#
loop_
_entity.id
_entity.type
_entity.pdbx_description
1 polymer ?
#
loop_
_entity_poly.entity_id
_entity_poly.type
_entity_poly.pdbx_seq_one_letter_code
_entity_poly.pdbx_strand_id
1 'polypeptide(L)'
;MSLDPASPRARFGVRFALLARRWRRALDARLAEAGLSDATWVPLVHLQESGGGITQKELAALVGIDGSSLVRLLDILSRQGLVERRVDASDGRARLVHLTEAGRARVAEIRRELSKGEAEMLADLSDADVATMLAHFERIEQRLQRLQVPRREKTAP
;
A
#
# COMPACT_ATOMS: atom_id res chain seq x y z
N MET A 1 -18.62 12.48 23.76
CA MET A 1 -17.40 12.80 24.53
C MET A 1 -16.46 13.53 23.60
N SER A 2 -16.38 14.87 23.74
CA SER A 2 -15.49 15.70 22.91
C SER A 2 -14.06 15.47 23.35
N LEU A 3 -13.17 15.19 22.39
CA LEU A 3 -11.73 15.08 22.70
C LEU A 3 -11.18 16.48 22.95
N ASP A 4 -10.38 16.64 24.01
CA ASP A 4 -9.59 17.85 24.21
C ASP A 4 -8.72 18.07 22.95
N PRO A 5 -8.82 19.25 22.26
CA PRO A 5 -8.03 19.55 21.06
C PRO A 5 -6.51 19.44 21.26
N ALA A 6 -6.03 19.64 22.50
CA ALA A 6 -4.62 19.51 22.86
C ALA A 6 -4.18 18.06 23.08
N SER A 7 -5.13 17.12 23.17
CA SER A 7 -4.81 15.73 23.47
C SER A 7 -4.02 15.06 22.32
N PRO A 8 -3.11 14.12 22.63
CA PRO A 8 -2.40 13.34 21.61
C PRO A 8 -3.37 12.64 20.63
N ARG A 9 -4.52 12.18 21.13
CA ARG A 9 -5.54 11.50 20.30
C ARG A 9 -6.18 12.42 19.26
N ALA A 10 -6.49 13.68 19.62
CA ALA A 10 -7.06 14.65 18.68
C ALA A 10 -6.08 15.04 17.57
N ARG A 11 -4.79 15.02 17.85
CA ARG A 11 -3.72 15.40 16.92
C ARG A 11 -3.23 14.24 16.05
N PHE A 12 -3.48 13.00 16.46
CA PHE A 12 -2.91 11.79 15.82
C PHE A 12 -3.23 11.72 14.34
N GLY A 13 -4.51 11.80 13.95
CA GLY A 13 -4.93 11.61 12.55
C GLY A 13 -4.29 12.60 11.58
N VAL A 14 -4.26 13.89 11.96
CA VAL A 14 -3.65 14.94 11.13
C VAL A 14 -2.14 14.73 11.01
N ARG A 15 -1.46 14.41 12.11
CA ARG A 15 -0.01 14.15 12.13
C ARG A 15 0.34 12.91 11.29
N PHE A 16 -0.42 11.85 11.44
CA PHE A 16 -0.24 10.62 10.68
C PHE A 16 -0.41 10.85 9.17
N ALA A 17 -1.50 11.51 8.75
CA ALA A 17 -1.75 11.80 7.35
C ALA A 17 -0.68 12.73 6.73
N LEU A 18 -0.17 13.70 7.49
CA LEU A 18 0.90 14.58 7.04
C LEU A 18 2.22 13.83 6.92
N LEU A 19 2.57 12.99 7.91
CA LEU A 19 3.78 12.18 7.92
C LEU A 19 3.76 11.21 6.74
N ALA A 20 2.66 10.49 6.51
CA ALA A 20 2.51 9.54 5.41
C ALA A 20 2.74 10.21 4.04
N ARG A 21 2.21 11.43 3.84
CA ARG A 21 2.45 12.19 2.60
C ARG A 21 3.91 12.61 2.43
N ARG A 22 4.58 13.04 3.52
CA ARG A 22 6.00 13.43 3.47
C ARG A 22 6.88 12.20 3.22
N TRP A 23 6.60 11.10 3.88
CA TRP A 23 7.26 9.82 3.69
C TRP A 23 7.20 9.38 2.23
N ARG A 24 6.00 9.37 1.66
CA ARG A 24 5.80 9.02 0.26
C ARG A 24 6.58 9.91 -0.69
N ARG A 25 6.59 11.23 -0.48
CA ARG A 25 7.36 12.16 -1.31
C ARG A 25 8.86 11.92 -1.23
N ALA A 26 9.38 11.59 -0.06
CA ALA A 26 10.80 11.29 0.11
C ALA A 26 11.19 10.02 -0.67
N LEU A 27 10.36 8.98 -0.62
CA LEU A 27 10.57 7.77 -1.40
C LEU A 27 10.47 8.02 -2.91
N ASP A 28 9.47 8.78 -3.36
CA ASP A 28 9.32 9.15 -4.77
C ASP A 28 10.56 9.94 -5.29
N ALA A 29 11.08 10.87 -4.50
CA ALA A 29 12.30 11.63 -4.85
C ALA A 29 13.51 10.70 -4.97
N ARG A 30 13.68 9.75 -4.03
CA ARG A 30 14.78 8.80 -4.08
C ARG A 30 14.71 7.87 -5.28
N LEU A 31 13.52 7.37 -5.59
CA LEU A 31 13.32 6.55 -6.79
C LEU A 31 13.60 7.35 -8.06
N ALA A 32 13.26 8.66 -8.09
CA ALA A 32 13.59 9.56 -9.20
C ALA A 32 15.09 9.68 -9.43
N GLU A 33 15.86 9.86 -8.37
CA GLU A 33 17.33 9.91 -8.43
C GLU A 33 17.94 8.62 -8.99
N ALA A 34 17.31 7.47 -8.70
CA ALA A 34 17.71 6.16 -9.21
C ALA A 34 17.15 5.85 -10.62
N GLY A 35 16.41 6.77 -11.26
CA GLY A 35 15.77 6.54 -12.56
C GLY A 35 14.58 5.57 -12.51
N LEU A 36 13.99 5.38 -11.33
CA LEU A 36 12.87 4.44 -11.07
C LEU A 36 11.54 5.15 -10.81
N SER A 37 11.50 6.48 -10.99
CA SER A 37 10.31 7.29 -10.71
C SER A 37 9.30 7.24 -11.83
N ASP A 38 8.44 6.28 -11.77
CA ASP A 38 7.12 6.41 -12.36
C ASP A 38 6.06 6.07 -11.29
N ALA A 39 4.85 6.59 -11.46
CA ALA A 39 3.75 6.35 -10.53
C ALA A 39 3.36 4.85 -10.42
N THR A 40 4.04 3.98 -11.17
CA THR A 40 3.74 2.57 -11.33
C THR A 40 4.40 1.67 -10.28
N TRP A 41 5.38 2.18 -9.51
CA TRP A 41 6.10 1.37 -8.54
C TRP A 41 5.22 0.84 -7.39
N VAL A 42 4.22 1.61 -6.97
CA VAL A 42 3.36 1.23 -5.84
C VAL A 42 2.53 -0.02 -6.12
N PRO A 43 1.80 -0.11 -7.24
CA PRO A 43 1.12 -1.35 -7.59
C PRO A 43 2.06 -2.56 -7.67
N LEU A 44 3.27 -2.37 -8.21
CA LEU A 44 4.26 -3.46 -8.30
C LEU A 44 4.68 -3.97 -6.92
N VAL A 45 4.98 -3.07 -5.98
CA VAL A 45 5.36 -3.43 -4.61
C VAL A 45 4.21 -4.15 -3.90
N HIS A 46 2.98 -3.65 -4.00
CA HIS A 46 1.82 -4.32 -3.39
C HIS A 46 1.51 -5.69 -4.01
N LEU A 47 1.72 -5.87 -5.32
CA LEU A 47 1.61 -7.18 -5.95
C LEU A 47 2.65 -8.17 -5.42
N GLN A 48 3.87 -7.73 -5.17
CA GLN A 48 4.90 -8.58 -4.57
C GLN A 48 4.54 -8.97 -3.14
N GLU A 49 4.08 -8.01 -2.33
CA GLU A 49 3.71 -8.24 -0.92
C GLU A 49 2.50 -9.16 -0.77
N SER A 50 1.53 -9.07 -1.67
CA SER A 50 0.35 -9.95 -1.67
C SER A 50 0.64 -11.38 -2.16
N GLY A 51 1.84 -11.65 -2.66
CA GLY A 51 2.17 -12.92 -3.31
C GLY A 51 1.68 -13.04 -4.75
N GLY A 52 1.06 -12.00 -5.30
CA GLY A 52 0.43 -11.99 -6.62
C GLY A 52 -0.92 -12.69 -6.66
N GLY A 53 -1.55 -12.72 -7.83
CA GLY A 53 -2.83 -13.41 -8.02
C GLY A 53 -4.01 -12.76 -7.29
N ILE A 54 -4.02 -11.43 -7.21
CA ILE A 54 -5.14 -10.67 -6.65
C ILE A 54 -5.93 -9.95 -7.75
N THR A 55 -7.20 -9.66 -7.45
CA THR A 55 -8.07 -8.92 -8.36
C THR A 55 -7.67 -7.46 -8.47
N GLN A 56 -8.06 -6.79 -9.56
CA GLN A 56 -7.86 -5.35 -9.70
C GLN A 56 -8.52 -4.55 -8.56
N LYS A 57 -9.67 -5.02 -8.06
CA LYS A 57 -10.39 -4.37 -6.95
C LYS A 57 -9.58 -4.43 -5.65
N GLU A 58 -9.03 -5.60 -5.35
CA GLU A 58 -8.16 -5.79 -4.16
C GLU A 58 -6.89 -4.94 -4.27
N LEU A 59 -6.26 -4.93 -5.44
CA LEU A 59 -5.07 -4.11 -5.66
C LEU A 59 -5.36 -2.61 -5.54
N ALA A 60 -6.50 -2.14 -6.08
CA ALA A 60 -6.91 -0.74 -5.93
C ALA A 60 -7.09 -0.34 -4.46
N ALA A 61 -7.68 -1.23 -3.65
CA ALA A 61 -7.83 -1.02 -2.22
C ALA A 61 -6.48 -0.96 -1.49
N LEU A 62 -5.52 -1.83 -1.83
CA LEU A 62 -4.17 -1.83 -1.26
C LEU A 62 -3.40 -0.56 -1.63
N VAL A 63 -3.47 -0.14 -2.89
CA VAL A 63 -2.79 1.08 -3.38
C VAL A 63 -3.47 2.36 -2.86
N GLY A 64 -4.75 2.28 -2.49
CA GLY A 64 -5.52 3.43 -2.01
C GLY A 64 -5.97 4.39 -3.12
N ILE A 65 -6.22 3.87 -4.33
CA ILE A 65 -6.70 4.64 -5.49
C ILE A 65 -8.02 4.06 -6.02
N ASP A 66 -8.72 4.85 -6.85
CA ASP A 66 -9.91 4.37 -7.54
C ASP A 66 -9.58 3.34 -8.63
N GLY A 67 -10.57 2.51 -8.98
CA GLY A 67 -10.39 1.43 -9.94
C GLY A 67 -10.00 1.91 -11.34
N SER A 68 -10.47 3.08 -11.79
CA SER A 68 -10.16 3.62 -13.12
C SER A 68 -8.72 4.10 -13.22
N SER A 69 -8.21 4.72 -12.15
CA SER A 69 -6.79 5.09 -12.04
C SER A 69 -5.89 3.86 -12.03
N LEU A 70 -6.27 2.81 -11.29
CA LEU A 70 -5.50 1.56 -11.29
C LEU A 70 -5.47 0.90 -12.67
N VAL A 71 -6.60 0.86 -13.40
CA VAL A 71 -6.65 0.27 -14.76
C VAL A 71 -5.62 0.94 -15.67
N ARG A 72 -5.53 2.26 -15.66
CA ARG A 72 -4.54 3.00 -16.46
C ARG A 72 -3.09 2.62 -16.10
N LEU A 73 -2.80 2.51 -14.80
CA LEU A 73 -1.47 2.08 -14.32
C LEU A 73 -1.16 0.65 -14.75
N LEU A 74 -2.11 -0.27 -14.61
CA LEU A 74 -1.94 -1.66 -15.04
C LEU A 74 -1.75 -1.79 -16.56
N ASP A 75 -2.39 -0.94 -17.36
CA ASP A 75 -2.21 -0.93 -18.81
C ASP A 75 -0.80 -0.44 -19.20
N ILE A 76 -0.24 0.52 -18.46
CA ILE A 76 1.16 0.93 -18.61
C ILE A 76 2.10 -0.22 -18.25
N LEU A 77 1.91 -0.82 -17.07
CA LEU A 77 2.72 -1.93 -16.57
C LEU A 77 2.64 -3.18 -17.48
N SER A 78 1.47 -3.47 -18.04
CA SER A 78 1.30 -4.57 -18.99
C SER A 78 2.06 -4.30 -20.30
N ARG A 79 2.01 -3.07 -20.82
CA ARG A 79 2.78 -2.67 -22.01
C ARG A 79 4.29 -2.73 -21.78
N GLN A 80 4.74 -2.46 -20.55
CA GLN A 80 6.13 -2.62 -20.15
C GLN A 80 6.52 -4.09 -19.89
N GLY A 81 5.56 -5.03 -19.94
CA GLY A 81 5.82 -6.45 -19.68
C GLY A 81 6.09 -6.78 -18.21
N LEU A 82 5.70 -5.90 -17.29
CA LEU A 82 5.98 -6.05 -15.85
C LEU A 82 4.85 -6.79 -15.10
N VAL A 83 3.64 -6.73 -15.63
CA VAL A 83 2.47 -7.45 -15.08
C VAL A 83 1.72 -8.17 -16.19
N GLU A 84 1.00 -9.21 -15.79
CA GLU A 84 0.07 -9.95 -16.66
C GLU A 84 -1.25 -10.19 -15.94
N ARG A 85 -2.33 -10.30 -16.72
CA ARG A 85 -3.66 -10.66 -16.22
C ARG A 85 -3.94 -12.10 -16.61
N ARG A 86 -4.23 -12.95 -15.63
CA ARG A 86 -4.61 -14.34 -15.83
C ARG A 86 -6.06 -14.56 -15.42
N VAL A 87 -6.75 -15.45 -16.13
CA VAL A 87 -8.09 -15.90 -15.70
C VAL A 87 -7.93 -16.74 -14.43
N ASP A 88 -8.78 -16.47 -13.43
CA ASP A 88 -8.80 -17.29 -12.21
C ASP A 88 -9.29 -18.71 -12.57
N ALA A 89 -8.54 -19.73 -12.16
CA ALA A 89 -8.89 -21.13 -12.42
C ALA A 89 -10.15 -21.56 -11.63
N SER A 90 -10.48 -20.87 -10.53
CA SER A 90 -11.66 -21.16 -9.70
C SER A 90 -12.89 -20.34 -10.11
N ASP A 91 -12.70 -19.14 -10.69
CA ASP A 91 -13.75 -18.28 -11.24
C ASP A 91 -13.34 -17.76 -12.61
N GLY A 92 -13.80 -18.39 -13.66
CA GLY A 92 -13.49 -18.03 -15.05
C GLY A 92 -13.90 -16.59 -15.46
N ARG A 93 -14.62 -15.86 -14.60
CA ARG A 93 -14.99 -14.45 -14.82
C ARG A 93 -14.02 -13.50 -14.15
N ALA A 94 -13.28 -13.93 -13.13
CA ALA A 94 -12.30 -13.12 -12.43
C ALA A 94 -10.98 -13.10 -13.17
N ARG A 95 -10.34 -11.93 -13.21
CA ARG A 95 -8.98 -11.77 -13.72
C ARG A 95 -8.07 -11.37 -12.58
N LEU A 96 -7.03 -12.16 -12.39
CA LEU A 96 -6.01 -11.95 -11.38
C LEU A 96 -4.79 -11.27 -12.00
N VAL A 97 -4.22 -10.32 -11.27
CA VAL A 97 -3.01 -9.61 -11.68
C VAL A 97 -1.79 -10.29 -11.05
N HIS A 98 -0.80 -10.57 -11.87
CA HIS A 98 0.45 -11.20 -11.46
C HIS A 98 1.65 -10.38 -11.94
N LEU A 99 2.75 -10.43 -11.19
CA LEU A 99 4.04 -9.98 -11.68
C LEU A 99 4.61 -10.98 -12.68
N THR A 100 5.18 -10.47 -13.76
CA THR A 100 6.06 -11.27 -14.64
C THR A 100 7.43 -11.45 -13.99
N GLU A 101 8.32 -12.22 -14.61
CA GLU A 101 9.72 -12.31 -14.17
C GLU A 101 10.41 -10.93 -14.23
N ALA A 102 10.22 -10.18 -15.31
CA ALA A 102 10.71 -8.80 -15.44
C ALA A 102 10.11 -7.89 -14.36
N GLY A 103 8.82 -8.06 -14.02
CA GLY A 103 8.17 -7.33 -12.93
C GLY A 103 8.81 -7.62 -11.58
N ARG A 104 9.12 -8.88 -11.27
CA ARG A 104 9.82 -9.26 -10.03
C ARG A 104 11.22 -8.66 -9.95
N ALA A 105 11.97 -8.70 -11.06
CA ALA A 105 13.27 -8.06 -11.13
C ALA A 105 13.18 -6.54 -10.88
N ARG A 106 12.21 -5.89 -11.49
CA ARG A 106 11.95 -4.44 -11.28
C ARG A 106 11.60 -4.12 -9.83
N VAL A 107 10.74 -4.92 -9.19
CA VAL A 107 10.43 -4.76 -7.77
C VAL A 107 11.67 -4.93 -6.89
N ALA A 108 12.56 -5.85 -7.21
CA ALA A 108 13.80 -6.02 -6.45
C ALA A 108 14.71 -4.77 -6.52
N GLU A 109 14.79 -4.10 -7.67
CA GLU A 109 15.50 -2.82 -7.82
C GLU A 109 14.84 -1.71 -6.98
N ILE A 110 13.51 -1.56 -7.11
CA ILE A 110 12.73 -0.59 -6.34
C ILE A 110 12.93 -0.82 -4.84
N ARG A 111 12.81 -2.06 -4.37
CA ARG A 111 12.98 -2.40 -2.96
C ARG A 111 14.35 -2.04 -2.40
N ARG A 112 15.42 -2.23 -3.17
CA ARG A 112 16.77 -1.82 -2.74
C ARG A 112 16.83 -0.31 -2.48
N GLU A 113 16.26 0.50 -3.36
CA GLU A 113 16.27 1.96 -3.19
C GLU A 113 15.32 2.42 -2.08
N LEU A 114 14.14 1.81 -1.96
CA LEU A 114 13.22 2.08 -0.86
C LEU A 114 13.87 1.78 0.50
N SER A 115 14.51 0.62 0.64
CA SER A 115 15.17 0.23 1.91
C SER A 115 16.28 1.19 2.32
N LYS A 116 17.04 1.73 1.37
CA LYS A 116 18.05 2.78 1.66
C LYS A 116 17.37 4.05 2.18
N GLY A 117 16.30 4.51 1.52
CA GLY A 117 15.56 5.69 1.94
C GLY A 117 14.90 5.52 3.31
N GLU A 118 14.30 4.36 3.54
CA GLU A 118 13.68 4.01 4.83
C GLU A 118 14.70 3.98 5.96
N ALA A 119 15.88 3.38 5.73
CA ALA A 119 16.96 3.36 6.72
C ALA A 119 17.43 4.78 7.09
N GLU A 120 17.54 5.69 6.11
CA GLU A 120 17.89 7.09 6.37
C GLU A 120 16.79 7.83 7.15
N MET A 121 15.53 7.62 6.79
CA MET A 121 14.39 8.27 7.47
C MET A 121 14.15 7.76 8.89
N LEU A 122 14.58 6.54 9.19
CA LEU A 122 14.44 5.91 10.52
C LEU A 122 15.74 5.92 11.33
N ALA A 123 16.80 6.60 10.87
CA ALA A 123 18.13 6.55 11.48
C ALA A 123 18.18 6.97 12.97
N ASP A 124 17.25 7.82 13.40
CA ASP A 124 17.15 8.30 14.79
C ASP A 124 16.32 7.37 15.71
N LEU A 125 15.81 6.24 15.16
CA LEU A 125 15.00 5.28 15.89
C LEU A 125 15.71 3.93 15.98
N SER A 126 15.57 3.25 17.11
CA SER A 126 16.02 1.87 17.25
C SER A 126 15.03 0.90 16.57
N ASP A 127 15.49 -0.30 16.21
CA ASP A 127 14.62 -1.37 15.70
C ASP A 127 13.47 -1.69 16.67
N ALA A 128 13.70 -1.58 17.98
CA ALA A 128 12.69 -1.78 19.00
C ALA A 128 11.60 -0.69 18.95
N ASP A 129 11.96 0.56 18.70
CA ASP A 129 11.01 1.66 18.54
C ASP A 129 10.16 1.44 17.28
N VAL A 130 10.79 1.06 16.16
CA VAL A 130 10.10 0.78 14.91
C VAL A 130 9.16 -0.42 15.06
N ALA A 131 9.59 -1.52 15.69
CA ALA A 131 8.75 -2.67 15.97
C ALA A 131 7.53 -2.30 16.83
N THR A 132 7.73 -1.44 17.84
CA THR A 132 6.64 -0.96 18.69
C THR A 132 5.63 -0.13 17.90
N MET A 133 6.07 0.73 16.99
CA MET A 133 5.19 1.51 16.12
C MET A 133 4.38 0.60 15.18
N LEU A 134 5.02 -0.40 14.57
CA LEU A 134 4.34 -1.36 13.70
C LEU A 134 3.26 -2.14 14.45
N ALA A 135 3.54 -2.60 15.67
CA ALA A 135 2.56 -3.26 16.52
C ALA A 135 1.35 -2.34 16.86
N HIS A 136 1.59 -1.04 17.03
CA HIS A 136 0.50 -0.07 17.20
C HIS A 136 -0.31 0.13 15.92
N PHE A 137 0.31 0.16 14.76
CA PHE A 137 -0.40 0.25 13.48
C PHE A 137 -1.31 -0.96 13.26
N GLU A 138 -0.83 -2.18 13.49
CA GLU A 138 -1.65 -3.39 13.43
C GLU A 138 -2.90 -3.32 14.32
N ARG A 139 -2.76 -2.82 15.54
CA ARG A 139 -3.91 -2.62 16.45
C ARG A 139 -4.91 -1.60 15.91
N ILE A 140 -4.43 -0.54 15.27
CA ILE A 140 -5.29 0.47 14.63
C ILE A 140 -6.00 -0.15 13.43
N GLU A 141 -5.31 -0.89 12.57
CA GLU A 141 -5.88 -1.56 11.40
C GLU A 141 -6.98 -2.55 11.80
N GLN A 142 -6.73 -3.40 12.78
CA GLN A 142 -7.74 -4.32 13.32
C GLN A 142 -8.98 -3.57 13.83
N ARG A 143 -8.79 -2.42 14.45
CA ARG A 143 -9.91 -1.58 14.91
C ARG A 143 -10.69 -0.99 13.75
N LEU A 144 -10.00 -0.48 12.73
CA LEU A 144 -10.62 0.07 11.51
C LEU A 144 -11.45 -1.01 10.79
N GLN A 145 -10.93 -2.22 10.63
CA GLN A 145 -11.67 -3.33 10.04
C GLN A 145 -12.98 -3.63 10.78
N ARG A 146 -12.95 -3.64 12.12
CA ARG A 146 -14.16 -3.86 12.94
C ARG A 146 -15.18 -2.71 12.80
N LEU A 147 -14.74 -1.49 12.56
CA LEU A 147 -15.61 -0.32 12.36
C LEU A 147 -16.24 -0.29 10.97
N GLN A 148 -15.60 -0.91 9.97
CA GLN A 148 -16.08 -0.98 8.59
C GLN A 148 -17.06 -2.13 8.34
N VAL A 149 -17.19 -3.11 9.26
CA VAL A 149 -18.21 -4.16 9.17
C VAL A 149 -19.57 -3.49 9.40
N PRO A 150 -20.51 -3.55 8.42
CA PRO A 150 -21.85 -2.98 8.60
C PRO A 150 -22.48 -3.65 9.82
N ARG A 151 -22.97 -2.86 10.77
CA ARG A 151 -23.90 -3.38 11.80
C ARG A 151 -25.07 -4.00 11.05
N ARG A 152 -25.15 -5.35 11.02
CA ARG A 152 -26.40 -6.01 10.65
C ARG A 152 -27.44 -5.46 11.61
N GLU A 153 -28.38 -4.69 11.05
CA GLU A 153 -29.57 -4.30 11.79
C GLU A 153 -30.18 -5.57 12.36
N LYS A 154 -30.25 -5.61 13.68
CA LYS A 154 -31.14 -6.56 14.37
C LYS A 154 -32.55 -6.18 13.95
N THR A 155 -33.05 -6.83 12.92
CA THR A 155 -34.51 -6.90 12.71
C THR A 155 -35.06 -7.63 13.92
N ALA A 156 -35.67 -6.89 14.80
CA ALA A 156 -36.49 -7.45 15.88
C ALA A 156 -37.76 -7.99 15.25
N PRO A 157 -38.33 -9.08 15.79
CA PRO A 157 -39.53 -9.73 15.33
C PRO A 157 -40.78 -8.86 15.51
#